data_299e03beae6b7294245bfc7f290dcc1c
#
_entry.id   299e03beae6b7294245bfc7f290dcc1c
#
_cell.length_a   1.000
_cell.length_b   1.000
_cell.length_c   1.000
_cell.angle_alpha   90.00
_cell.angle_beta   90.00
_cell.angle_gamma   90.00
#
_symmetry.space_group_name_H-M   'P 1'
#
loop_
_entity.id
_entity.type
_entity.pdbx_description
1 polymer ?
#
loop_
_entity_poly.entity_id
_entity_poly.type
_entity_poly.pdbx_seq_one_letter_code
_entity_poly.pdbx_strand_id
1 'polypeptide(L)'
;MRIAITREVSPSIGRCELTHLARTPIDVALAQRQHRANEACLAALGCRVQTLPAAPDLPDSVFVEDVAVVLDELAVITRPGAESRRAEVAPVARALAPYRRLCTIEAPGTVGGGDVLRVGRQLYVGLSSRSNAGSHARGSGRHREVACLV
;
A
#
# COMPACT_ATOMS: atom_id res chain seq x y z
N MET A 1 -3.18 -1.22 -21.27
CA MET A 1 -4.33 -1.36 -20.34
C MET A 1 -3.82 -1.16 -18.92
N ARG A 2 -4.43 -0.25 -18.16
CA ARG A 2 -4.09 -0.04 -16.74
C ARG A 2 -4.80 -1.07 -15.87
N ILE A 3 -4.14 -1.53 -14.81
CA ILE A 3 -4.71 -2.45 -13.82
C ILE A 3 -4.73 -1.70 -12.50
N ALA A 4 -5.88 -1.67 -11.85
CA ALA A 4 -6.06 -1.14 -10.51
C ALA A 4 -6.25 -2.33 -9.55
N ILE A 5 -5.34 -2.48 -8.60
CA ILE A 5 -5.48 -3.47 -7.53
C ILE A 5 -6.14 -2.77 -6.35
N THR A 6 -7.25 -3.30 -5.90
CA THR A 6 -8.01 -2.83 -4.76
C THR A 6 -8.18 -3.98 -3.75
N ARG A 7 -8.78 -3.71 -2.62
CA ARG A 7 -9.20 -4.74 -1.67
C ARG A 7 -10.53 -4.36 -1.05
N GLU A 8 -11.42 -5.32 -0.89
CA GLU A 8 -12.68 -5.13 -0.18
C GLU A 8 -12.46 -4.58 1.23
N VAL A 9 -13.37 -3.71 1.67
CA VAL A 9 -13.35 -3.12 3.01
C VAL A 9 -13.50 -4.20 4.06
N SER A 10 -12.54 -4.26 4.99
CA SER A 10 -12.61 -5.18 6.14
C SER A 10 -13.82 -4.87 7.01
N PRO A 11 -14.55 -5.88 7.49
CA PRO A 11 -15.60 -5.67 8.49
C PRO A 11 -15.07 -5.10 9.81
N SER A 12 -13.78 -5.23 10.05
CA SER A 12 -13.11 -4.69 11.24
C SER A 12 -12.54 -3.27 11.05
N ILE A 13 -12.83 -2.58 9.95
CA ILE A 13 -12.27 -1.25 9.64
C ILE A 13 -12.43 -0.22 10.78
N GLY A 14 -13.46 -0.36 11.62
CA GLY A 14 -13.63 0.47 12.80
C GLY A 14 -12.48 0.37 13.82
N ARG A 15 -11.58 -0.62 13.69
CA ARG A 15 -10.39 -0.81 14.53
C ARG A 15 -9.08 -0.37 13.83
N CYS A 16 -9.18 0.33 12.69
CA CYS A 16 -8.01 0.80 11.93
C CYS A 16 -7.05 1.62 12.80
N GLU A 17 -5.77 1.65 12.43
CA GLU A 17 -4.77 2.46 13.10
C GLU A 17 -5.06 3.96 12.92
N LEU A 18 -5.00 4.71 14.00
CA LEU A 18 -5.20 6.16 14.00
C LEU A 18 -4.01 6.84 14.68
N THR A 19 -3.40 7.80 13.99
CA THR A 19 -2.22 8.51 14.51
C THR A 19 -2.59 9.87 15.12
N HIS A 20 -3.53 10.59 14.54
CA HIS A 20 -3.79 12.00 14.89
C HIS A 20 -5.26 12.32 15.18
N LEU A 21 -6.15 11.36 14.99
CA LEU A 21 -7.59 11.57 15.14
C LEU A 21 -8.16 10.72 16.27
N ALA A 22 -9.14 11.28 16.99
CA ALA A 22 -9.94 10.48 17.91
C ALA A 22 -10.77 9.46 17.13
N ARG A 23 -10.93 8.27 17.71
CA ARG A 23 -11.74 7.22 17.09
C ARG A 23 -13.22 7.58 17.14
N THR A 24 -13.84 7.57 15.98
CA THR A 24 -15.29 7.67 15.81
C THR A 24 -15.84 6.38 15.20
N PRO A 25 -17.09 6.00 15.47
CA PRO A 25 -17.71 4.85 14.83
C PRO A 25 -17.70 4.99 13.30
N ILE A 26 -17.33 3.91 12.60
CA ILE A 26 -17.36 3.85 11.14
C ILE A 26 -18.56 3.02 10.72
N ASP A 27 -19.42 3.58 9.87
CA ASP A 27 -20.47 2.81 9.18
C ASP A 27 -19.80 1.94 8.09
N VAL A 28 -19.61 0.66 8.41
CA VAL A 28 -18.96 -0.31 7.52
C VAL A 28 -19.74 -0.46 6.20
N ALA A 29 -21.07 -0.45 6.25
CA ALA A 29 -21.90 -0.59 5.05
C ALA A 29 -21.75 0.64 4.14
N LEU A 30 -21.66 1.84 4.72
CA LEU A 30 -21.38 3.06 3.96
C LEU A 30 -19.98 3.00 3.34
N ALA A 31 -18.96 2.64 4.11
CA ALA A 31 -17.58 2.51 3.62
C ALA A 31 -17.50 1.52 2.45
N GLN A 32 -18.16 0.37 2.54
CA GLN A 32 -18.24 -0.61 1.45
C GLN A 32 -18.95 -0.05 0.20
N ARG A 33 -20.03 0.71 0.37
CA ARG A 33 -20.71 1.35 -0.79
C ARG A 33 -19.80 2.38 -1.47
N GLN A 34 -19.12 3.21 -0.67
CA GLN A 34 -18.17 4.21 -1.19
C GLN A 34 -16.99 3.56 -1.91
N HIS A 35 -16.47 2.47 -1.35
CA HIS A 35 -15.38 1.72 -1.98
C HIS A 35 -15.80 1.13 -3.34
N ARG A 36 -16.98 0.50 -3.42
CA ARG A 36 -17.53 0.01 -4.71
C ARG A 36 -17.74 1.13 -5.72
N ALA A 37 -18.18 2.31 -5.27
CA ALA A 37 -18.30 3.46 -6.16
C ALA A 37 -16.94 3.93 -6.70
N ASN A 38 -15.89 3.93 -5.86
CA ASN A 38 -14.52 4.20 -6.29
C ASN A 38 -14.03 3.18 -7.33
N GLU A 39 -14.26 1.88 -7.11
CA GLU A 39 -13.92 0.83 -8.08
C GLU A 39 -14.65 1.01 -9.42
N ALA A 40 -15.93 1.39 -9.38
CA ALA A 40 -16.69 1.69 -10.58
C ALA A 40 -16.12 2.91 -11.34
N CYS A 41 -15.68 3.95 -10.62
CA CYS A 41 -14.98 5.09 -11.23
C CYS A 41 -13.68 4.66 -11.91
N LEU A 42 -12.86 3.83 -11.26
CA LEU A 42 -11.63 3.30 -11.85
C LEU A 42 -11.92 2.51 -13.13
N ALA A 43 -12.95 1.67 -13.13
CA ALA A 43 -13.38 0.94 -14.30
C ALA A 43 -13.84 1.86 -15.44
N ALA A 44 -14.64 2.89 -15.13
CA ALA A 44 -15.08 3.90 -16.09
C ALA A 44 -13.93 4.70 -16.71
N LEU A 45 -12.83 4.86 -15.96
CA LEU A 45 -11.57 5.47 -16.44
C LEU A 45 -10.70 4.51 -17.25
N GLY A 46 -11.21 3.32 -17.60
CA GLY A 46 -10.54 2.34 -18.44
C GLY A 46 -9.54 1.43 -17.70
N CYS A 47 -9.59 1.37 -16.37
CA CYS A 47 -8.81 0.42 -15.61
C CYS A 47 -9.51 -0.95 -15.56
N ARG A 48 -8.73 -2.02 -15.67
CA ARG A 48 -9.18 -3.34 -15.22
C ARG A 48 -8.99 -3.40 -13.70
N VAL A 49 -10.09 -3.41 -12.97
CA VAL A 49 -10.05 -3.51 -11.51
C VAL A 49 -9.87 -4.98 -11.12
N GLN A 50 -8.92 -5.23 -10.22
CA GLN A 50 -8.66 -6.52 -9.58
C GLN A 50 -8.81 -6.33 -8.08
N THR A 51 -9.97 -6.75 -7.56
CA THR A 51 -10.28 -6.64 -6.14
C THR A 51 -9.80 -7.87 -5.38
N LEU A 52 -9.02 -7.66 -4.34
CA LEU A 52 -8.63 -8.71 -3.39
C LEU A 52 -9.76 -8.89 -2.36
N PRO A 53 -9.95 -10.11 -1.84
CA PRO A 53 -10.97 -10.34 -0.82
C PRO A 53 -10.67 -9.57 0.45
N ALA A 54 -11.73 -9.23 1.19
CA ALA A 54 -11.61 -8.63 2.52
C ALA A 54 -10.75 -9.49 3.44
N ALA A 55 -9.99 -8.82 4.32
CA ALA A 55 -9.22 -9.48 5.37
C ALA A 55 -9.85 -9.14 6.74
N PRO A 56 -10.72 -9.99 7.31
CA PRO A 56 -11.51 -9.65 8.48
C PRO A 56 -10.70 -9.26 9.72
N ASP A 57 -9.50 -9.82 9.85
CA ASP A 57 -8.61 -9.55 10.99
C ASP A 57 -7.62 -8.40 10.74
N LEU A 58 -7.64 -7.79 9.55
CA LEU A 58 -6.74 -6.72 9.15
C LEU A 58 -7.56 -5.46 8.81
N PRO A 59 -7.83 -4.60 9.80
CA PRO A 59 -8.74 -3.46 9.66
C PRO A 59 -8.28 -2.45 8.59
N ASP A 60 -6.97 -2.26 8.42
CA ASP A 60 -6.39 -1.30 7.48
C ASP A 60 -6.13 -1.86 6.08
N SER A 61 -6.47 -3.11 5.83
CA SER A 61 -6.07 -3.82 4.61
C SER A 61 -6.67 -3.28 3.31
N VAL A 62 -7.69 -2.43 3.38
CA VAL A 62 -8.25 -1.70 2.24
C VAL A 62 -7.25 -0.68 1.66
N PHE A 63 -6.32 -0.17 2.47
CA PHE A 63 -5.31 0.80 2.07
C PHE A 63 -4.11 0.09 1.42
N VAL A 64 -4.34 -0.52 0.26
CA VAL A 64 -3.32 -1.31 -0.46
C VAL A 64 -2.12 -0.48 -0.91
N GLU A 65 -2.30 0.84 -1.07
CA GLU A 65 -1.24 1.79 -1.40
C GLU A 65 -0.18 1.91 -0.31
N ASP A 66 -0.53 1.62 0.96
CA ASP A 66 0.44 1.69 2.06
C ASP A 66 1.46 0.55 2.03
N VAL A 67 1.11 -0.58 1.41
CA VAL A 67 1.95 -1.79 1.42
C VAL A 67 2.71 -2.03 0.12
N ALA A 68 2.52 -1.19 -0.90
CA ALA A 68 3.29 -1.27 -2.15
C ALA A 68 3.39 0.08 -2.86
N VAL A 69 4.58 0.40 -3.38
CA VAL A 69 4.82 1.53 -4.28
C VAL A 69 5.10 0.98 -5.67
N VAL A 70 4.20 1.24 -6.62
CA VAL A 70 4.28 0.68 -7.97
C VAL A 70 4.89 1.69 -8.93
N LEU A 71 5.98 1.27 -9.58
CA LEU A 71 6.67 2.00 -10.63
C LEU A 71 6.46 1.30 -11.99
N ASP A 72 6.98 1.91 -13.05
CA ASP A 72 6.83 1.33 -14.39
C ASP A 72 7.63 0.03 -14.52
N GLU A 73 8.82 -0.03 -13.90
CA GLU A 73 9.76 -1.14 -14.02
C GLU A 73 9.62 -2.20 -12.91
N LEU A 74 9.15 -1.79 -11.73
CA LEU A 74 9.09 -2.66 -10.55
C LEU A 74 8.02 -2.21 -9.55
N ALA A 75 7.73 -3.04 -8.58
CA ALA A 75 6.97 -2.66 -7.39
C ALA A 75 7.84 -2.83 -6.15
N VAL A 76 7.91 -1.77 -5.34
CA VAL A 76 8.53 -1.82 -4.02
C VAL A 76 7.47 -2.30 -3.03
N ILE A 77 7.68 -3.47 -2.49
CA ILE A 77 6.85 -4.03 -1.42
C ILE A 77 7.35 -3.44 -0.11
N THR A 78 6.49 -2.69 0.54
CA THR A 78 6.85 -1.96 1.75
C THR A 78 6.92 -2.89 2.96
N ARG A 79 7.47 -2.38 4.05
CA ARG A 79 7.40 -3.00 5.36
C ARG A 79 6.77 -1.99 6.32
N PRO A 80 5.49 -2.14 6.65
CA PRO A 80 4.80 -1.21 7.53
C PRO A 80 5.50 -1.08 8.89
N GLY A 81 5.55 0.15 9.43
CA GLY A 81 6.05 0.41 10.77
C GLY A 81 5.19 -0.27 11.83
N ALA A 82 3.85 -0.21 11.69
CA ALA A 82 2.93 -0.94 12.54
C ALA A 82 2.99 -2.45 12.27
N GLU A 83 3.28 -3.24 13.30
CA GLU A 83 3.38 -4.70 13.18
C GLU A 83 2.05 -5.35 12.79
N SER A 84 0.94 -4.82 13.31
CA SER A 84 -0.43 -5.23 13.01
C SER A 84 -0.72 -5.25 11.51
N ARG A 85 -0.08 -4.37 10.73
CA ARG A 85 -0.29 -4.23 9.29
C ARG A 85 0.63 -5.11 8.42
N ARG A 86 1.66 -5.74 8.98
CA ARG A 86 2.64 -6.51 8.19
C ARG A 86 2.03 -7.72 7.47
N ALA A 87 0.97 -8.30 8.00
CA ALA A 87 0.26 -9.39 7.35
C ALA A 87 -0.50 -8.98 6.07
N GLU A 88 -0.75 -7.67 5.88
CA GLU A 88 -1.39 -7.12 4.68
C GLU A 88 -0.51 -7.23 3.43
N VAL A 89 0.80 -7.29 3.61
CA VAL A 89 1.83 -7.19 2.56
C VAL A 89 1.78 -8.37 1.59
N ALA A 90 1.78 -9.59 2.11
CA ALA A 90 1.94 -10.80 1.29
C ALA A 90 0.83 -10.99 0.23
N PRO A 91 -0.46 -10.76 0.52
CA PRO A 91 -1.51 -10.84 -0.50
C PRO A 91 -1.35 -9.82 -1.63
N VAL A 92 -0.95 -8.58 -1.30
CA VAL A 92 -0.72 -7.51 -2.30
C VAL A 92 0.51 -7.83 -3.15
N ALA A 93 1.59 -8.32 -2.54
CA ALA A 93 2.78 -8.77 -3.27
C ALA A 93 2.44 -9.87 -4.28
N ARG A 94 1.65 -10.89 -3.87
CA ARG A 94 1.19 -11.93 -4.80
C ARG A 94 0.35 -11.38 -5.96
N ALA A 95 -0.50 -10.39 -5.70
CA ALA A 95 -1.31 -9.76 -6.74
C ALA A 95 -0.48 -8.94 -7.74
N LEU A 96 0.63 -8.34 -7.28
CA LEU A 96 1.53 -7.53 -8.11
C LEU A 96 2.54 -8.37 -8.90
N ALA A 97 2.92 -9.54 -8.40
CA ALA A 97 3.96 -10.39 -8.99
C ALA A 97 3.77 -10.71 -10.50
N PRO A 98 2.53 -10.94 -11.03
CA PRO A 98 2.33 -11.15 -12.45
C PRO A 98 2.61 -9.93 -13.34
N TYR A 99 2.67 -8.74 -12.75
CA TYR A 99 2.74 -7.47 -13.49
C TYR A 99 4.05 -6.72 -13.31
N ARG A 100 4.75 -6.95 -12.21
CA ARG A 100 5.98 -6.21 -11.87
C ARG A 100 6.99 -7.13 -11.18
N ARG A 101 8.25 -6.86 -11.42
CA ARG A 101 9.32 -7.38 -10.56
C ARG A 101 9.16 -6.77 -9.18
N LEU A 102 9.28 -7.59 -8.14
CA LEU A 102 9.13 -7.13 -6.77
C LEU A 102 10.50 -6.85 -6.14
N CYS A 103 10.60 -5.73 -5.42
CA CYS A 103 11.69 -5.42 -4.51
C CYS A 103 11.07 -5.21 -3.12
N THR A 104 11.66 -5.77 -2.08
CA THR A 104 11.07 -5.74 -0.73
C THR A 104 11.93 -4.91 0.21
N ILE A 105 11.29 -4.10 1.04
CA ILE A 105 11.93 -3.42 2.17
C ILE A 105 12.13 -4.45 3.28
N GLU A 106 13.38 -4.63 3.69
CA GLU A 106 13.76 -5.57 4.75
C GLU A 106 14.00 -4.85 6.08
N ALA A 107 13.92 -5.61 7.18
CA ALA A 107 14.28 -5.11 8.49
C ALA A 107 15.76 -4.64 8.51
N PRO A 108 16.11 -3.56 9.23
CA PRO A 108 15.27 -2.75 10.12
C PRO A 108 14.44 -1.67 9.42
N GLY A 109 14.51 -1.57 8.09
CA GLY A 109 13.77 -0.58 7.32
C GLY A 109 12.26 -0.69 7.48
N THR A 110 11.57 0.45 7.55
CA THR A 110 10.10 0.55 7.47
C THR A 110 9.70 1.65 6.51
N VAL A 111 8.66 1.41 5.71
CA VAL A 111 8.04 2.39 4.82
C VAL A 111 6.54 2.16 4.80
N GLY A 112 5.77 3.23 4.95
CA GLY A 112 4.37 3.27 4.54
C GLY A 112 4.26 3.92 3.16
N GLY A 113 3.53 3.34 2.23
CA GLY A 113 3.41 3.89 0.88
C GLY A 113 2.83 5.30 0.84
N GLY A 114 1.97 5.63 1.83
CA GLY A 114 1.44 6.99 2.00
C GLY A 114 2.49 8.06 2.35
N ASP A 115 3.70 7.66 2.77
CA ASP A 115 4.81 8.58 3.02
C ASP A 115 5.70 8.78 1.76
N VAL A 116 5.33 8.18 0.62
CA VAL A 116 6.14 8.19 -0.60
C VAL A 116 5.54 9.13 -1.65
N LEU A 117 6.32 10.10 -2.09
CA LEU A 117 5.99 10.97 -3.23
C LEU A 117 6.89 10.65 -4.41
N ARG A 118 6.30 10.36 -5.57
CA ARG A 118 7.02 10.19 -6.84
C ARG A 118 7.00 11.49 -7.64
N VAL A 119 8.18 11.98 -8.01
CA VAL A 119 8.35 13.09 -8.96
C VAL A 119 9.26 12.65 -10.10
N GLY A 120 8.69 12.35 -11.24
CA GLY A 120 9.42 11.79 -12.38
C GLY A 120 10.05 10.42 -12.02
N ARG A 121 11.38 10.38 -11.95
CA ARG A 121 12.15 9.16 -11.57
C ARG A 121 12.68 9.20 -10.13
N GLN A 122 12.38 10.24 -9.39
CA GLN A 122 12.79 10.39 -7.99
C GLN A 122 11.65 10.00 -7.06
N LEU A 123 12.01 9.35 -5.96
CA LEU A 123 11.11 9.03 -4.86
C LEU A 123 11.56 9.81 -3.63
N TYR A 124 10.64 10.54 -3.04
CA TYR A 124 10.81 11.22 -1.77
C TYR A 124 10.06 10.43 -0.72
N VAL A 125 10.72 10.09 0.37
CA VAL A 125 10.12 9.34 1.47
C VAL A 125 10.16 10.20 2.73
N GLY A 126 8.99 10.56 3.22
CA GLY A 126 8.86 11.30 4.47
C GLY A 126 9.21 10.43 5.67
N LEU A 127 10.02 10.95 6.59
CA LEU A 127 10.25 10.28 7.87
C LEU A 127 9.06 10.47 8.79
N SER A 128 8.55 9.39 9.35
CA SER A 128 7.37 9.39 10.21
C SER A 128 7.44 8.24 11.22
N SER A 129 6.39 8.05 12.01
CA SER A 129 6.24 6.86 12.84
C SER A 129 6.10 5.56 12.02
N ARG A 130 5.81 5.67 10.71
CA ARG A 130 5.60 4.55 9.78
C ARG A 130 6.81 4.28 8.89
N SER A 131 7.67 5.29 8.66
CA SER A 131 8.82 5.23 7.75
C SER A 131 10.07 5.72 8.43
N ASN A 132 11.17 4.95 8.36
CA ASN A 132 12.44 5.27 8.97
C ASN A 132 13.57 5.38 7.93
N ALA A 133 14.69 5.98 8.33
CA ALA A 133 15.87 6.18 7.47
C ALA A 133 16.57 4.87 7.03
N GLY A 134 16.24 3.73 7.64
CA GLY A 134 16.77 2.40 7.28
C GLY A 134 16.11 1.75 6.05
N SER A 135 15.19 2.45 5.39
CA SER A 135 14.38 1.94 4.30
C SER A 135 15.13 1.85 2.96
N HIS A 136 16.13 0.99 2.89
CA HIS A 136 16.82 0.67 1.63
C HIS A 136 16.15 -0.56 0.99
N ALA A 137 15.63 -0.42 -0.23
CA ALA A 137 15.11 -1.57 -0.98
C ALA A 137 16.27 -2.40 -1.51
N ARG A 138 16.38 -3.66 -1.10
CA ARG A 138 17.29 -4.63 -1.73
C ARG A 138 16.59 -5.28 -2.91
N GLY A 139 17.08 -4.99 -4.12
CA GLY A 139 16.69 -5.71 -5.35
C GLY A 139 17.85 -6.57 -5.83
N SER A 140 17.58 -7.79 -6.27
CA SER A 140 18.55 -8.59 -7.00
C SER A 140 18.75 -8.01 -8.40
N GLY A 141 19.81 -7.20 -8.59
CA GLY A 141 20.17 -6.62 -9.88
C GLY A 141 20.71 -5.19 -9.75
N ARG A 142 21.63 -4.84 -10.66
CA ARG A 142 22.27 -3.52 -10.72
C ARG A 142 21.22 -2.43 -10.90
N HIS A 143 20.80 -1.79 -9.81
CA HIS A 143 19.84 -0.69 -9.82
C HIS A 143 20.39 0.52 -9.09
N ARG A 144 20.19 1.67 -9.74
CA ARG A 144 20.50 2.98 -9.20
C ARG A 144 19.72 3.17 -7.90
N GLU A 145 20.39 3.70 -6.92
CA GLU A 145 19.90 3.97 -5.57
C GLU A 145 18.55 4.68 -5.59
N VAL A 146 17.60 4.14 -4.84
CA VAL A 146 16.45 4.90 -4.41
C VAL A 146 16.97 5.84 -3.33
N ALA A 147 17.25 7.09 -3.69
CA ALA A 147 17.69 8.09 -2.75
C ALA A 147 16.51 8.44 -1.84
N CYS A 148 16.60 8.06 -0.56
CA CYS A 148 15.83 8.71 0.49
C CYS A 148 16.45 10.11 0.69
N LEU A 149 15.75 11.14 0.23
CA LEU A 149 16.08 12.51 0.62
C LEU A 149 15.17 12.88 1.80
N VAL A 150 15.81 13.27 2.89
CA VAL A 150 15.19 13.83 4.10
C VAL A 150 14.74 15.25 3.83
#